data_370c2dd62bdfa15e1f04fa7d80d3315c
#
_entry.id   370c2dd62bdfa15e1f04fa7d80d3315c
#
_cell.length_a   1.000
_cell.length_b   1.000
_cell.length_c   1.000
_cell.angle_alpha   90.00
_cell.angle_beta   90.00
_cell.angle_gamma   90.00
#
_symmetry.space_group_name_H-M   'P 1'
#
loop_
_entity.id
_entity.type
_entity.pdbx_description
1 polymer ?
#
loop_
_entity_poly.entity_id
_entity_poly.type
_entity_poly.pdbx_seq_one_letter_code
_entity_poly.pdbx_strand_id
1 'polypeptide(L)'
;LRKTESVLQLFFAGLSRKKMSLKNDETYSSRRNVCKQHWKRSLLSRCIQIMKRFRTTCSKRPNSALQTFFACSLAGINAPVSNNILNYLKKEGLKEGPCRLFGTSYSSGLKEASLFNGVSSHCMDFDDVSWATIGHPSVSVAPSVFACAQKGKWNGKQTLLAYVLAVESMHQIARLTMPQLSERGWHTTLAYGVFGAAVPAVRLLGLNEDECANALGIAVSRAGGVRANFGTQTKALHAGLSNRIGIDCAEMAACGINASHNAVEGADGFALCFTGEAIKGEVDIGEFWDLHENGLVIKRYPCCSGTHPTNDVWDEFLSAHPLKAEDIDHIEAGVSLLGPKEMTCHLPQNAVQAKFSLEFALAYRLIFGKLSLSSFTDQNVLAPEIQAMMKKIKMEVSPELAKLGFIGTAPIRLKVYLKDGKAITLSNDLAVGNPEKP
;
A
#
# COMPACT_ATOMS: atom_id res chain seq x y z
N LEU A 1 -32.59 23.27 0.08
CA LEU A 1 -31.83 22.10 0.55
C LEU A 1 -31.53 21.23 -0.67
N ARG A 2 -30.38 21.44 -1.34
CA ARG A 2 -29.88 20.54 -2.39
C ARG A 2 -29.46 19.24 -1.70
N LYS A 3 -30.02 18.11 -2.14
CA LYS A 3 -29.52 16.78 -1.75
C LYS A 3 -28.09 16.65 -2.27
N THR A 4 -27.12 16.74 -1.39
CA THR A 4 -25.74 16.36 -1.65
C THR A 4 -25.70 14.86 -1.88
N GLU A 5 -25.28 14.41 -3.07
CA GLU A 5 -25.02 13.00 -3.34
C GLU A 5 -23.89 12.53 -2.42
N SER A 6 -24.03 11.35 -1.79
CA SER A 6 -23.00 10.83 -0.87
C SER A 6 -21.69 10.52 -1.60
N VAL A 7 -20.57 10.57 -0.89
CA VAL A 7 -19.25 10.19 -1.41
C VAL A 7 -19.30 8.83 -2.08
N LEU A 8 -20.03 7.88 -1.49
CA LEU A 8 -20.19 6.53 -2.03
C LEU A 8 -21.00 6.49 -3.32
N GLN A 9 -22.05 7.33 -3.46
CA GLN A 9 -22.83 7.43 -4.70
C GLN A 9 -22.03 8.06 -5.85
N LEU A 10 -21.22 9.08 -5.57
CA LEU A 10 -20.33 9.69 -6.56
C LEU A 10 -19.26 8.70 -7.05
N PHE A 11 -18.75 7.89 -6.13
CA PHE A 11 -17.73 6.89 -6.43
C PHE A 11 -18.21 5.81 -7.41
N PHE A 12 -19.47 5.37 -7.29
CA PHE A 12 -20.01 4.24 -8.05
C PHE A 12 -20.84 4.62 -9.27
N ALA A 13 -21.31 5.82 -9.39
CA ALA A 13 -21.86 6.28 -10.67
C ALA A 13 -20.90 6.03 -11.85
N GLY A 14 -19.58 5.93 -11.54
CA GLY A 14 -18.52 5.55 -12.47
C GLY A 14 -18.28 4.05 -12.68
N LEU A 15 -18.67 3.18 -11.72
CA LEU A 15 -18.32 1.74 -11.73
C LEU A 15 -19.43 0.82 -12.26
N SER A 16 -20.71 1.19 -12.12
CA SER A 16 -21.83 0.23 -12.21
C SER A 16 -22.46 0.01 -13.60
N ARG A 17 -22.05 0.70 -14.68
CA ARG A 17 -22.75 0.58 -15.96
C ARG A 17 -22.06 -0.25 -17.02
N LYS A 18 -22.38 -1.55 -17.10
CA LYS A 18 -22.48 -2.33 -18.34
C LYS A 18 -23.36 -3.58 -18.19
N LYS A 19 -24.68 -3.43 -18.36
CA LYS A 19 -25.44 -4.33 -19.22
C LYS A 19 -25.95 -3.48 -20.38
N MET A 20 -25.39 -3.62 -21.58
CA MET A 20 -25.97 -3.08 -22.80
C MET A 20 -26.99 -4.09 -23.30
N SER A 21 -28.25 -3.76 -23.18
CA SER A 21 -29.29 -4.18 -24.10
C SER A 21 -29.65 -2.94 -24.92
N LEU A 22 -29.45 -3.02 -26.22
CA LEU A 22 -29.95 -2.05 -27.19
C LEU A 22 -31.46 -2.23 -27.29
N LYS A 23 -32.21 -1.26 -26.85
CA LYS A 23 -33.50 -0.88 -27.44
C LYS A 23 -33.78 0.59 -27.14
N ASN A 24 -34.11 1.29 -28.21
CA ASN A 24 -34.47 2.70 -28.26
C ASN A 24 -35.70 3.00 -27.41
N ASP A 25 -35.64 4.10 -26.66
CA ASP A 25 -36.76 5.00 -26.53
C ASP A 25 -36.23 6.41 -26.26
N GLU A 26 -36.50 7.28 -27.23
CA GLU A 26 -36.35 8.72 -27.15
C GLU A 26 -37.53 9.28 -26.35
N THR A 27 -37.24 10.10 -25.40
CA THR A 27 -37.82 11.37 -24.98
C THR A 27 -37.72 11.59 -23.48
N TYR A 28 -37.25 12.77 -23.14
CA TYR A 28 -37.08 13.37 -21.81
C TYR A 28 -35.71 13.20 -21.15
N SER A 29 -34.89 14.21 -21.38
CA SER A 29 -33.82 14.74 -20.50
C SER A 29 -32.48 15.01 -21.22
N SER A 30 -32.47 15.99 -22.12
CA SER A 30 -31.28 16.35 -22.90
C SER A 30 -30.10 16.92 -22.09
N ARG A 31 -30.33 17.43 -20.88
CA ARG A 31 -29.23 18.03 -20.05
C ARG A 31 -28.58 17.04 -19.08
N ARG A 32 -29.29 16.06 -18.56
CA ARG A 32 -28.70 14.99 -17.71
C ARG A 32 -27.90 13.97 -18.51
N ASN A 33 -28.26 13.72 -19.77
CA ASN A 33 -27.59 12.73 -20.62
C ASN A 33 -26.26 13.24 -21.18
N VAL A 34 -26.07 14.53 -21.41
CA VAL A 34 -24.81 15.13 -21.87
C VAL A 34 -23.73 15.03 -20.78
N CYS A 35 -24.06 15.34 -19.53
CA CYS A 35 -23.15 15.15 -18.40
C CYS A 35 -22.75 13.67 -18.23
N LYS A 36 -23.73 12.74 -18.28
CA LYS A 36 -23.48 11.30 -18.12
C LYS A 36 -22.67 10.67 -19.27
N GLN A 37 -22.84 11.14 -20.51
CA GLN A 37 -22.04 10.65 -21.65
C GLN A 37 -20.63 11.22 -21.66
N HIS A 38 -20.44 12.47 -21.30
CA HIS A 38 -19.11 13.08 -21.14
C HIS A 38 -18.29 12.39 -20.06
N TRP A 39 -18.91 12.04 -18.95
CA TRP A 39 -18.31 11.32 -17.82
C TRP A 39 -17.81 9.93 -18.23
N LYS A 40 -18.62 9.14 -18.93
CA LYS A 40 -18.25 7.80 -19.42
C LYS A 40 -17.10 7.80 -20.41
N ARG A 41 -17.06 8.77 -21.35
CA ARG A 41 -15.95 8.93 -22.30
C ARG A 41 -14.69 9.44 -21.60
N SER A 42 -14.82 10.32 -20.63
CA SER A 42 -13.71 10.86 -19.84
C SER A 42 -13.07 9.78 -18.98
N LEU A 43 -13.84 8.94 -18.26
CA LEU A 43 -13.30 7.87 -17.40
C LEU A 43 -12.55 6.82 -18.21
N LEU A 44 -13.14 6.32 -19.29
CA LEU A 44 -12.49 5.34 -20.16
C LEU A 44 -11.26 5.92 -20.85
N SER A 45 -11.33 7.17 -21.32
CA SER A 45 -10.19 7.88 -21.90
C SER A 45 -9.08 8.10 -20.87
N ARG A 46 -9.41 8.50 -19.65
CA ARG A 46 -8.44 8.66 -18.54
C ARG A 46 -7.86 7.32 -18.10
N CYS A 47 -8.65 6.26 -17.97
CA CYS A 47 -8.13 4.91 -17.74
C CYS A 47 -7.16 4.46 -18.85
N ILE A 48 -7.46 4.78 -20.12
CA ILE A 48 -6.57 4.51 -21.24
C ILE A 48 -5.31 5.38 -21.16
N GLN A 49 -5.42 6.63 -20.76
CA GLN A 49 -4.26 7.52 -20.53
C GLN A 49 -3.43 7.05 -19.35
N ILE A 50 -4.05 6.63 -18.25
CA ILE A 50 -3.38 5.99 -17.10
C ILE A 50 -2.64 4.75 -17.56
N MET A 51 -3.27 3.88 -18.34
CA MET A 51 -2.60 2.69 -18.91
C MET A 51 -1.46 3.07 -19.86
N LYS A 52 -1.59 4.15 -20.64
CA LYS A 52 -0.52 4.66 -21.51
C LYS A 52 0.62 5.26 -20.69
N ARG A 53 0.32 6.00 -19.61
CA ARG A 53 1.33 6.58 -18.71
C ARG A 53 1.96 5.52 -17.81
N PHE A 54 1.24 4.50 -17.36
CA PHE A 54 1.84 3.28 -16.81
C PHE A 54 2.86 2.64 -17.78
N ARG A 55 2.62 2.79 -19.10
CA ARG A 55 3.62 2.44 -20.14
C ARG A 55 4.74 3.45 -20.28
N THR A 56 4.51 4.76 -20.06
CA THR A 56 5.45 5.85 -20.42
C THR A 56 6.16 6.51 -19.23
N THR A 57 5.57 6.67 -18.06
CA THR A 57 6.23 7.24 -16.86
C THR A 57 7.02 6.21 -16.07
N CYS A 58 6.61 4.94 -16.10
CA CYS A 58 7.52 3.83 -15.88
C CYS A 58 8.27 3.50 -17.19
N SER A 59 8.70 4.49 -17.92
CA SER A 59 9.06 4.44 -19.35
C SER A 59 10.20 3.48 -19.70
N LYS A 60 10.88 2.93 -18.73
CA LYS A 60 11.84 1.83 -18.89
C LYS A 60 11.35 0.49 -18.34
N ARG A 61 10.21 0.46 -17.62
CA ARG A 61 9.64 -0.77 -17.02
C ARG A 61 8.11 -0.68 -16.96
N PRO A 62 7.39 -0.98 -18.05
CA PRO A 62 5.92 -1.07 -18.02
C PRO A 62 5.50 -2.16 -17.03
N ASN A 63 4.53 -1.89 -16.19
CA ASN A 63 4.00 -2.77 -15.15
C ASN A 63 4.91 -3.05 -13.94
N SER A 64 5.83 -2.14 -13.60
CA SER A 64 6.76 -2.36 -12.48
C SER A 64 6.06 -2.69 -11.15
N ALA A 65 4.95 -2.04 -10.83
CA ALA A 65 4.18 -2.32 -9.61
C ALA A 65 3.63 -3.76 -9.58
N LEU A 66 3.00 -4.23 -10.67
CA LEU A 66 2.51 -5.61 -10.77
C LEU A 66 3.66 -6.61 -10.87
N GLN A 67 4.76 -6.27 -11.58
CA GLN A 67 5.97 -7.11 -11.59
C GLN A 67 6.55 -7.25 -10.19
N THR A 68 6.66 -6.15 -9.43
CA THR A 68 7.10 -6.15 -8.05
C THR A 68 6.17 -6.98 -7.16
N PHE A 69 4.85 -6.81 -7.32
CA PHE A 69 3.87 -7.64 -6.61
C PHE A 69 4.08 -9.13 -6.83
N PHE A 70 4.23 -9.58 -8.08
CA PHE A 70 4.47 -11.00 -8.37
C PHE A 70 5.83 -11.47 -7.87
N ALA A 71 6.88 -10.66 -8.05
CA ALA A 71 8.22 -10.99 -7.54
C ALA A 71 8.22 -11.17 -6.02
N CYS A 72 7.58 -10.26 -5.29
CA CYS A 72 7.40 -10.35 -3.84
C CYS A 72 6.54 -11.54 -3.43
N SER A 73 5.44 -11.83 -4.17
CA SER A 73 4.62 -13.00 -3.92
C SER A 73 5.43 -14.29 -4.00
N LEU A 74 6.25 -14.45 -5.05
CA LEU A 74 7.09 -15.64 -5.24
C LEU A 74 8.23 -15.72 -4.23
N ALA A 75 8.88 -14.60 -3.90
CA ALA A 75 9.93 -14.56 -2.88
C ALA A 75 9.38 -14.90 -1.48
N GLY A 76 8.13 -14.53 -1.20
CA GLY A 76 7.50 -14.68 0.10
C GLY A 76 6.84 -16.03 0.39
N ILE A 77 6.72 -16.93 -0.60
CA ILE A 77 5.97 -18.20 -0.43
C ILE A 77 6.49 -19.09 0.69
N ASN A 78 7.80 -19.11 0.90
CA ASN A 78 8.46 -19.91 1.93
C ASN A 78 8.70 -19.15 3.25
N ALA A 79 8.24 -17.91 3.35
CA ALA A 79 8.35 -17.15 4.58
C ALA A 79 7.53 -17.81 5.71
N PRO A 80 7.98 -17.74 6.97
CA PRO A 80 7.26 -18.34 8.11
C PRO A 80 5.78 -17.95 8.17
N VAL A 81 5.46 -16.67 7.92
CA VAL A 81 4.07 -16.20 7.92
C VAL A 81 3.24 -16.80 6.80
N SER A 82 3.79 -17.00 5.61
CA SER A 82 3.08 -17.63 4.47
C SER A 82 2.77 -19.09 4.78
N ASN A 83 3.73 -19.82 5.37
CA ASN A 83 3.51 -21.18 5.85
C ASN A 83 2.44 -21.25 6.94
N ASN A 84 2.45 -20.30 7.88
CA ASN A 84 1.45 -20.21 8.94
C ASN A 84 0.04 -19.97 8.39
N ILE A 85 -0.09 -19.08 7.40
CA ILE A 85 -1.38 -18.83 6.72
C ILE A 85 -1.83 -20.05 5.92
N LEU A 86 -0.94 -20.73 5.21
CA LEU A 86 -1.29 -21.96 4.50
C LEU A 86 -1.78 -23.05 5.48
N ASN A 87 -1.11 -23.21 6.62
CA ASN A 87 -1.52 -24.14 7.67
C ASN A 87 -2.87 -23.75 8.29
N TYR A 88 -3.10 -22.46 8.52
CA TYR A 88 -4.39 -21.94 8.97
C TYR A 88 -5.50 -22.29 7.95
N LEU A 89 -5.30 -22.00 6.67
CA LEU A 89 -6.28 -22.31 5.63
C LEU A 89 -6.57 -23.81 5.53
N LYS A 90 -5.56 -24.67 5.66
CA LYS A 90 -5.74 -26.13 5.71
C LYS A 90 -6.60 -26.57 6.89
N LYS A 91 -6.40 -25.99 8.08
CA LYS A 91 -7.22 -26.26 9.26
C LYS A 91 -8.66 -25.77 9.11
N GLU A 92 -8.88 -24.67 8.40
CA GLU A 92 -10.20 -24.17 8.03
C GLU A 92 -10.90 -25.01 6.93
N GLY A 93 -10.23 -26.05 6.43
CA GLY A 93 -10.78 -26.93 5.40
C GLY A 93 -10.61 -26.36 3.99
N LEU A 94 -9.39 -25.93 3.64
CA LEU A 94 -9.04 -25.43 2.31
C LEU A 94 -9.57 -26.37 1.22
N LYS A 95 -10.53 -25.90 0.42
CA LYS A 95 -11.14 -26.62 -0.68
C LYS A 95 -10.54 -26.16 -2.01
N GLU A 96 -10.43 -27.08 -2.96
CA GLU A 96 -10.03 -26.75 -4.33
C GLU A 96 -11.02 -25.75 -4.96
N GLY A 97 -10.49 -24.82 -5.76
CA GLY A 97 -11.28 -23.77 -6.39
C GLY A 97 -10.56 -23.10 -7.55
N PRO A 98 -11.15 -22.05 -8.16
CA PRO A 98 -10.63 -21.47 -9.41
C PRO A 98 -9.41 -20.56 -9.23
N CYS A 99 -9.03 -20.21 -8.00
CA CYS A 99 -8.03 -19.20 -7.74
C CYS A 99 -6.73 -19.82 -7.21
N ARG A 100 -5.61 -19.49 -7.83
CA ARG A 100 -4.28 -20.03 -7.46
C ARG A 100 -3.72 -19.34 -6.23
N LEU A 101 -3.16 -20.12 -5.31
CA LEU A 101 -2.23 -19.64 -4.31
C LEU A 101 -0.85 -19.56 -5.00
N PHE A 102 -0.38 -18.36 -5.28
CA PHE A 102 0.80 -18.13 -6.13
C PHE A 102 2.04 -18.82 -5.59
N GLY A 103 2.81 -19.42 -6.51
CA GLY A 103 4.04 -20.15 -6.18
C GLY A 103 3.83 -21.50 -5.47
N THR A 104 2.57 -21.94 -5.29
CA THR A 104 2.23 -23.23 -4.68
C THR A 104 1.51 -24.14 -5.66
N SER A 105 1.33 -25.42 -5.29
CA SER A 105 0.47 -26.36 -6.04
C SER A 105 -1.02 -26.21 -5.72
N TYR A 106 -1.40 -25.34 -4.75
CA TYR A 106 -2.76 -25.20 -4.28
C TYR A 106 -3.57 -24.21 -5.12
N SER A 107 -4.87 -24.48 -5.20
CA SER A 107 -5.90 -23.54 -5.67
C SER A 107 -7.10 -23.58 -4.72
N SER A 108 -7.84 -22.48 -4.59
CA SER A 108 -8.96 -22.38 -3.66
C SER A 108 -10.01 -21.37 -4.12
N GLY A 109 -10.92 -21.00 -3.23
CA GLY A 109 -11.87 -19.91 -3.41
C GLY A 109 -11.19 -18.55 -3.48
N LEU A 110 -11.98 -17.52 -3.81
CA LEU A 110 -11.47 -16.16 -3.93
C LEU A 110 -10.81 -15.66 -2.64
N LYS A 111 -11.47 -15.88 -1.51
CA LYS A 111 -11.09 -15.33 -0.20
C LYS A 111 -9.80 -15.94 0.33
N GLU A 112 -9.70 -17.26 0.23
CA GLU A 112 -8.53 -18.03 0.69
C GLU A 112 -7.29 -17.70 -0.17
N ALA A 113 -7.45 -17.70 -1.49
CA ALA A 113 -6.37 -17.34 -2.40
C ALA A 113 -5.91 -15.88 -2.21
N SER A 114 -6.86 -14.96 -2.06
CA SER A 114 -6.55 -13.53 -1.82
C SER A 114 -5.86 -13.30 -0.48
N LEU A 115 -6.27 -14.00 0.59
CA LEU A 115 -5.61 -13.95 1.89
C LEU A 115 -4.16 -14.41 1.78
N PHE A 116 -3.92 -15.60 1.22
CA PHE A 116 -2.57 -16.15 1.09
C PHE A 116 -1.67 -15.26 0.21
N ASN A 117 -2.16 -14.87 -0.96
CA ASN A 117 -1.39 -14.08 -1.91
C ASN A 117 -1.07 -12.68 -1.38
N GLY A 118 -1.98 -12.08 -0.60
CA GLY A 118 -1.72 -10.79 0.06
C GLY A 118 -0.63 -10.89 1.13
N VAL A 119 -0.67 -11.95 1.95
CA VAL A 119 0.37 -12.18 2.97
C VAL A 119 1.72 -12.46 2.33
N SER A 120 1.79 -13.39 1.36
CA SER A 120 3.06 -13.76 0.72
C SER A 120 3.69 -12.61 -0.07
N SER A 121 2.88 -11.73 -0.68
CA SER A 121 3.39 -10.58 -1.42
C SER A 121 3.92 -9.45 -0.53
N HIS A 122 3.44 -9.35 0.73
CA HIS A 122 3.83 -8.27 1.65
C HIS A 122 4.91 -8.66 2.66
N CYS A 123 5.12 -9.94 2.93
CA CYS A 123 6.00 -10.39 4.03
C CYS A 123 7.48 -10.03 3.86
N MET A 124 7.93 -9.77 2.63
CA MET A 124 9.29 -9.32 2.37
C MET A 124 9.49 -7.82 2.59
N ASP A 125 8.42 -7.05 2.72
CA ASP A 125 8.43 -5.58 2.80
C ASP A 125 9.20 -4.94 1.62
N PHE A 126 9.05 -5.53 0.43
CA PHE A 126 9.74 -5.15 -0.81
C PHE A 126 8.77 -4.77 -1.94
N ASP A 127 7.50 -4.78 -1.63
CA ASP A 127 6.39 -4.36 -2.47
C ASP A 127 6.29 -2.83 -2.56
N ASP A 128 5.55 -2.34 -3.54
CA ASP A 128 5.41 -0.92 -3.85
C ASP A 128 4.75 -0.10 -2.71
N VAL A 129 4.97 1.21 -2.79
CA VAL A 129 4.43 2.18 -1.82
C VAL A 129 3.72 3.32 -2.56
N SER A 130 2.74 3.92 -1.90
CA SER A 130 2.09 5.17 -2.32
C SER A 130 2.18 6.21 -1.22
N TRP A 131 2.57 7.43 -1.59
CA TRP A 131 2.58 8.55 -0.65
C TRP A 131 1.18 9.08 -0.37
N ALA A 132 0.21 8.89 -1.27
CA ALA A 132 -1.19 9.24 -1.03
C ALA A 132 -1.78 8.48 0.17
N THR A 133 -1.37 7.24 0.37
CA THR A 133 -1.85 6.39 1.47
C THR A 133 -0.83 6.22 2.58
N ILE A 134 0.44 6.57 2.38
CA ILE A 134 1.56 6.14 3.22
C ILE A 134 1.42 4.62 3.51
N GLY A 135 1.27 3.84 2.44
CA GLY A 135 0.93 2.43 2.52
C GLY A 135 1.30 1.66 1.26
N HIS A 136 0.84 0.42 1.16
CA HIS A 136 1.26 -0.56 0.16
C HIS A 136 0.08 -0.94 -0.76
N PRO A 137 -0.13 -0.20 -1.89
CA PRO A 137 -1.37 -0.34 -2.67
C PRO A 137 -1.49 -1.67 -3.39
N SER A 138 -0.43 -2.14 -4.09
CA SER A 138 -0.58 -3.37 -4.88
C SER A 138 -0.92 -4.58 -4.04
N VAL A 139 -0.23 -4.81 -2.93
CA VAL A 139 -0.51 -5.97 -2.05
C VAL A 139 -1.86 -5.88 -1.36
N SER A 140 -2.40 -4.66 -1.22
CA SER A 140 -3.71 -4.43 -0.63
C SER A 140 -4.87 -4.80 -1.54
N VAL A 141 -4.68 -4.82 -2.88
CA VAL A 141 -5.76 -5.00 -3.84
C VAL A 141 -5.49 -6.02 -4.95
N ALA A 142 -4.24 -6.20 -5.39
CA ALA A 142 -3.93 -7.10 -6.50
C ALA A 142 -4.34 -8.56 -6.24
N PRO A 143 -4.19 -9.14 -5.04
CA PRO A 143 -4.66 -10.48 -4.74
C PRO A 143 -6.14 -10.67 -5.04
N SER A 144 -7.02 -9.73 -4.64
CA SER A 144 -8.45 -9.78 -4.94
C SER A 144 -8.74 -9.56 -6.43
N VAL A 145 -8.00 -8.66 -7.09
CA VAL A 145 -8.10 -8.44 -8.55
C VAL A 145 -7.80 -9.72 -9.31
N PHE A 146 -6.70 -10.40 -9.00
CA PHE A 146 -6.30 -11.62 -9.71
C PHE A 146 -7.21 -12.81 -9.37
N ALA A 147 -7.69 -12.93 -8.14
CA ALA A 147 -8.67 -13.95 -7.79
C ALA A 147 -9.99 -13.75 -8.55
N CYS A 148 -10.51 -12.53 -8.60
CA CYS A 148 -11.71 -12.20 -9.37
C CYS A 148 -11.50 -12.38 -10.87
N ALA A 149 -10.32 -12.02 -11.40
CA ALA A 149 -9.97 -12.22 -12.80
C ALA A 149 -9.94 -13.70 -13.18
N GLN A 150 -9.37 -14.56 -12.34
CA GLN A 150 -9.36 -16.01 -12.55
C GLN A 150 -10.76 -16.59 -12.54
N LYS A 151 -11.58 -16.27 -11.52
CA LYS A 151 -12.98 -16.73 -11.44
C LYS A 151 -13.85 -16.20 -12.59
N GLY A 152 -13.68 -14.91 -12.93
CA GLY A 152 -14.44 -14.24 -14.00
C GLY A 152 -13.89 -14.45 -15.39
N LYS A 153 -12.76 -15.18 -15.55
CA LYS A 153 -12.08 -15.39 -16.83
C LYS A 153 -11.82 -14.08 -17.57
N TRP A 154 -11.37 -13.05 -16.84
CA TRP A 154 -11.10 -11.73 -17.40
C TRP A 154 -9.85 -11.72 -18.28
N ASN A 155 -9.90 -10.96 -19.36
CA ASN A 155 -8.70 -10.69 -20.14
C ASN A 155 -7.79 -9.65 -19.43
N GLY A 156 -6.56 -9.49 -19.94
CA GLY A 156 -5.57 -8.58 -19.34
C GLY A 156 -6.03 -7.12 -19.22
N LYS A 157 -6.83 -6.61 -20.20
CA LYS A 157 -7.37 -5.23 -20.13
C LYS A 157 -8.40 -5.09 -19.02
N GLN A 158 -9.26 -6.09 -18.83
CA GLN A 158 -10.27 -6.09 -17.76
C GLN A 158 -9.61 -6.20 -16.39
N THR A 159 -8.58 -7.04 -16.27
CA THR A 159 -7.79 -7.21 -15.03
C THR A 159 -7.05 -5.93 -14.68
N LEU A 160 -6.36 -5.30 -15.64
CA LEU A 160 -5.64 -4.05 -15.42
C LEU A 160 -6.59 -2.91 -15.05
N LEU A 161 -7.75 -2.80 -15.70
CA LEU A 161 -8.76 -1.82 -15.34
C LEU A 161 -9.26 -2.01 -13.90
N ALA A 162 -9.53 -3.25 -13.50
CA ALA A 162 -9.94 -3.55 -12.13
C ALA A 162 -8.85 -3.18 -11.11
N TYR A 163 -7.58 -3.42 -11.43
CA TYR A 163 -6.44 -3.03 -10.59
C TYR A 163 -6.34 -1.51 -10.43
N VAL A 164 -6.39 -0.76 -11.54
CA VAL A 164 -6.34 0.71 -11.50
C VAL A 164 -7.48 1.28 -10.66
N LEU A 165 -8.71 0.80 -10.88
CA LEU A 165 -9.88 1.26 -10.12
C LEU A 165 -9.76 0.90 -8.63
N ALA A 166 -9.23 -0.28 -8.29
CA ALA A 166 -9.04 -0.70 -6.91
C ALA A 166 -8.00 0.18 -6.18
N VAL A 167 -6.87 0.48 -6.81
CA VAL A 167 -5.85 1.37 -6.23
C VAL A 167 -6.37 2.79 -6.09
N GLU A 168 -7.03 3.34 -7.14
CA GLU A 168 -7.62 4.68 -7.06
C GLU A 168 -8.68 4.80 -5.98
N SER A 169 -9.46 3.72 -5.75
CA SER A 169 -10.44 3.70 -4.67
C SER A 169 -9.81 3.91 -3.30
N MET A 170 -8.68 3.26 -3.03
CA MET A 170 -7.91 3.48 -1.79
C MET A 170 -7.42 4.94 -1.71
N HIS A 171 -6.87 5.46 -2.81
CA HIS A 171 -6.30 6.80 -2.85
C HIS A 171 -7.36 7.88 -2.65
N GLN A 172 -8.54 7.73 -3.23
CA GLN A 172 -9.63 8.69 -3.04
C GLN A 172 -10.09 8.77 -1.58
N ILE A 173 -10.23 7.62 -0.89
CA ILE A 173 -10.57 7.61 0.55
C ILE A 173 -9.40 8.19 1.37
N ALA A 174 -8.16 7.90 1.02
CA ALA A 174 -6.99 8.43 1.69
C ALA A 174 -6.92 9.97 1.59
N ARG A 175 -7.19 10.56 0.44
CA ARG A 175 -7.23 12.03 0.25
C ARG A 175 -8.18 12.75 1.23
N LEU A 176 -9.20 12.06 1.70
CA LEU A 176 -10.19 12.61 2.63
C LEU A 176 -9.75 12.53 4.10
N THR A 177 -8.74 11.69 4.41
CA THR A 177 -8.46 11.26 5.78
C THR A 177 -6.97 11.25 6.14
N MET A 178 -6.09 11.50 5.18
CA MET A 178 -4.65 11.66 5.42
C MET A 178 -4.30 13.13 5.70
N PRO A 179 -3.27 13.41 6.50
CA PRO A 179 -2.36 12.47 7.18
C PRO A 179 -2.91 11.94 8.52
N GLN A 180 -4.03 12.46 9.03
CA GLN A 180 -4.53 12.23 10.38
C GLN A 180 -4.73 10.74 10.71
N LEU A 181 -5.24 9.92 9.75
CA LEU A 181 -5.42 8.50 9.97
C LEU A 181 -4.07 7.82 10.28
N SER A 182 -3.03 8.14 9.53
CA SER A 182 -1.69 7.59 9.78
C SER A 182 -1.08 8.16 11.07
N GLU A 183 -1.26 9.45 11.37
CA GLU A 183 -0.78 10.06 12.63
C GLU A 183 -1.32 9.36 13.87
N ARG A 184 -2.59 8.91 13.82
CA ARG A 184 -3.26 8.19 14.91
C ARG A 184 -2.82 6.73 15.07
N GLY A 185 -1.95 6.24 14.20
CA GLY A 185 -1.35 4.91 14.34
C GLY A 185 -2.07 3.80 13.58
N TRP A 186 -2.99 4.11 12.69
CA TRP A 186 -3.59 3.12 11.82
C TRP A 186 -2.62 2.63 10.73
N HIS A 187 -2.66 1.35 10.42
CA HIS A 187 -1.95 0.79 9.27
C HIS A 187 -2.79 0.92 8.01
N THR A 188 -2.44 1.87 7.19
CA THR A 188 -3.16 2.30 6.00
C THR A 188 -3.39 1.18 4.98
N THR A 189 -2.48 0.20 4.90
CA THR A 189 -2.58 -1.01 4.06
C THR A 189 -3.87 -1.80 4.31
N LEU A 190 -4.31 -1.95 5.55
CA LEU A 190 -5.60 -2.56 5.86
C LEU A 190 -6.71 -1.52 5.87
N ALA A 191 -6.50 -0.37 6.53
CA ALA A 191 -7.54 0.64 6.73
C ALA A 191 -8.14 1.13 5.39
N TYR A 192 -7.32 1.36 4.38
CA TYR A 192 -7.79 1.74 3.03
C TYR A 192 -7.92 0.55 2.10
N GLY A 193 -7.14 -0.51 2.31
CA GLY A 193 -7.11 -1.66 1.43
C GLY A 193 -8.45 -2.37 1.29
N VAL A 194 -9.27 -2.40 2.35
CA VAL A 194 -10.59 -3.01 2.32
C VAL A 194 -11.52 -2.38 1.28
N PHE A 195 -11.43 -1.06 1.08
CA PHE A 195 -12.21 -0.35 0.06
C PHE A 195 -11.76 -0.71 -1.35
N GLY A 196 -10.45 -0.63 -1.61
CA GLY A 196 -9.89 -0.99 -2.90
C GLY A 196 -10.12 -2.46 -3.26
N ALA A 197 -9.94 -3.36 -2.31
CA ALA A 197 -10.11 -4.80 -2.51
C ALA A 197 -11.57 -5.23 -2.75
N ALA A 198 -12.56 -4.43 -2.34
CA ALA A 198 -13.97 -4.68 -2.66
C ALA A 198 -14.28 -4.45 -4.14
N VAL A 199 -13.61 -3.52 -4.81
CA VAL A 199 -13.91 -3.11 -6.19
C VAL A 199 -13.89 -4.26 -7.20
N PRO A 200 -12.87 -5.15 -7.27
CA PRO A 200 -12.90 -6.26 -8.22
C PRO A 200 -14.04 -7.26 -7.95
N ALA A 201 -14.41 -7.47 -6.67
CA ALA A 201 -15.51 -8.36 -6.33
C ALA A 201 -16.87 -7.75 -6.69
N VAL A 202 -17.09 -6.46 -6.41
CA VAL A 202 -18.25 -5.68 -6.87
C VAL A 202 -18.41 -5.83 -8.40
N ARG A 203 -17.32 -5.66 -9.15
CA ARG A 203 -17.31 -5.81 -10.61
C ARG A 203 -17.60 -7.25 -11.05
N LEU A 204 -17.01 -8.26 -10.40
CA LEU A 204 -17.24 -9.68 -10.71
C LEU A 204 -18.71 -10.07 -10.53
N LEU A 205 -19.33 -9.59 -9.45
CA LEU A 205 -20.70 -9.88 -9.10
C LEU A 205 -21.71 -9.03 -9.89
N GLY A 206 -21.26 -7.99 -10.59
CA GLY A 206 -22.11 -7.10 -11.39
C GLY A 206 -23.04 -6.25 -10.55
N LEU A 207 -22.62 -5.86 -9.35
CA LEU A 207 -23.41 -5.08 -8.41
C LEU A 207 -23.80 -3.71 -9.00
N ASN A 208 -25.00 -3.24 -8.67
CA ASN A 208 -25.46 -1.90 -9.02
C ASN A 208 -24.90 -0.83 -8.07
N GLU A 209 -25.24 0.45 -8.28
CA GLU A 209 -24.72 1.57 -7.50
C GLU A 209 -25.05 1.48 -6.01
N ASP A 210 -26.26 1.05 -5.66
CA ASP A 210 -26.72 0.91 -4.29
C ASP A 210 -26.03 -0.26 -3.57
N GLU A 211 -25.96 -1.42 -4.22
CA GLU A 211 -25.21 -2.58 -3.72
C GLU A 211 -23.71 -2.28 -3.55
N CYS A 212 -23.14 -1.47 -4.44
CA CYS A 212 -21.75 -1.01 -4.32
C CYS A 212 -21.58 -0.11 -3.10
N ALA A 213 -22.50 0.85 -2.88
CA ALA A 213 -22.45 1.70 -1.69
C ALA A 213 -22.58 0.86 -0.41
N ASN A 214 -23.45 -0.15 -0.41
CA ASN A 214 -23.59 -1.10 0.69
C ASN A 214 -22.27 -1.87 0.93
N ALA A 215 -21.61 -2.37 -0.11
CA ALA A 215 -20.35 -3.09 0.02
C ALA A 215 -19.27 -2.22 0.69
N LEU A 216 -19.16 -0.94 0.31
CA LEU A 216 -18.19 -0.01 0.94
C LEU A 216 -18.62 0.39 2.36
N GLY A 217 -19.90 0.58 2.61
CA GLY A 217 -20.39 0.85 3.95
C GLY A 217 -20.11 -0.31 4.91
N ILE A 218 -20.21 -1.58 4.44
CA ILE A 218 -19.80 -2.76 5.18
C ILE A 218 -18.28 -2.75 5.39
N ALA A 219 -17.48 -2.35 4.38
CA ALA A 219 -16.03 -2.26 4.47
C ALA A 219 -15.56 -1.25 5.54
N VAL A 220 -16.28 -0.14 5.72
CA VAL A 220 -16.04 0.82 6.84
C VAL A 220 -16.04 0.10 8.18
N SER A 221 -17.03 -0.75 8.43
CA SER A 221 -17.16 -1.46 9.70
C SER A 221 -16.10 -2.55 9.91
N ARG A 222 -15.33 -2.88 8.88
CA ARG A 222 -14.28 -3.91 8.89
C ARG A 222 -12.89 -3.35 8.63
N ALA A 223 -12.77 -2.04 8.41
CA ALA A 223 -11.49 -1.36 8.31
C ALA A 223 -10.74 -1.40 9.65
N GLY A 224 -9.41 -1.39 9.60
CA GLY A 224 -8.61 -1.46 10.82
C GLY A 224 -7.12 -1.60 10.57
N GLY A 225 -6.46 -2.37 11.45
CA GLY A 225 -5.00 -2.53 11.43
C GLY A 225 -4.27 -1.41 12.15
N VAL A 226 -3.37 -1.77 13.05
CA VAL A 226 -2.60 -0.80 13.85
C VAL A 226 -1.10 -0.99 13.62
N ARG A 227 -0.35 0.12 13.62
CA ARG A 227 1.11 0.11 13.48
C ARG A 227 1.84 -0.52 14.65
N ALA A 228 1.19 -0.68 15.81
CA ALA A 228 1.76 -1.43 16.92
C ALA A 228 2.17 -2.87 16.55
N ASN A 229 1.64 -3.40 15.44
CA ASN A 229 2.02 -4.71 14.89
C ASN A 229 3.21 -4.66 13.91
N PHE A 230 3.85 -3.50 13.70
CA PHE A 230 5.07 -3.45 12.89
C PHE A 230 6.19 -4.24 13.60
N GLY A 231 7.02 -4.92 12.82
CA GLY A 231 8.01 -5.86 13.36
C GLY A 231 7.44 -7.23 13.76
N THR A 232 6.16 -7.51 13.46
CA THR A 232 5.53 -8.82 13.63
C THR A 232 4.96 -9.37 12.32
N GLN A 233 4.61 -10.64 12.29
CA GLN A 233 3.94 -11.28 11.14
C GLN A 233 2.57 -10.65 10.83
N THR A 234 1.93 -10.03 11.81
CA THR A 234 0.61 -9.40 11.67
C THR A 234 0.64 -8.22 10.69
N LYS A 235 1.79 -7.52 10.54
CA LYS A 235 1.90 -6.49 9.49
C LYS A 235 1.62 -7.09 8.11
N ALA A 236 2.24 -8.22 7.76
CA ALA A 236 2.01 -8.88 6.47
C ALA A 236 0.57 -9.42 6.36
N LEU A 237 0.00 -9.91 7.47
CA LEU A 237 -1.38 -10.37 7.53
C LEU A 237 -2.37 -9.26 7.15
N HIS A 238 -2.10 -8.00 7.45
CA HIS A 238 -2.99 -6.87 7.10
C HIS A 238 -3.26 -6.79 5.59
N ALA A 239 -2.26 -7.05 4.74
CA ALA A 239 -2.46 -7.07 3.29
C ALA A 239 -3.35 -8.24 2.83
N GLY A 240 -3.19 -9.42 3.43
CA GLY A 240 -4.07 -10.55 3.16
C GLY A 240 -5.51 -10.30 3.62
N LEU A 241 -5.66 -9.72 4.82
CA LEU A 241 -6.97 -9.40 5.40
C LEU A 241 -7.71 -8.34 4.57
N SER A 242 -7.03 -7.30 4.07
CA SER A 242 -7.68 -6.30 3.22
C SER A 242 -8.37 -6.93 2.01
N ASN A 243 -7.69 -7.85 1.35
CA ASN A 243 -8.20 -8.55 0.17
C ASN A 243 -9.37 -9.49 0.51
N ARG A 244 -9.25 -10.32 1.56
CA ARG A 244 -10.31 -11.22 2.00
C ARG A 244 -11.55 -10.43 2.43
N ILE A 245 -11.36 -9.40 3.24
CA ILE A 245 -12.45 -8.55 3.77
C ILE A 245 -13.17 -7.82 2.63
N GLY A 246 -12.43 -7.24 1.67
CA GLY A 246 -13.05 -6.55 0.54
C GLY A 246 -13.98 -7.47 -0.28
N ILE A 247 -13.53 -8.70 -0.56
CA ILE A 247 -14.36 -9.71 -1.24
C ILE A 247 -15.60 -10.05 -0.39
N ASP A 248 -15.43 -10.31 0.91
CA ASP A 248 -16.55 -10.59 1.83
C ASP A 248 -17.59 -9.48 1.82
N CYS A 249 -17.17 -8.21 1.85
CA CYS A 249 -18.08 -7.07 1.86
C CYS A 249 -18.94 -7.01 0.58
N ALA A 250 -18.33 -7.26 -0.58
CA ALA A 250 -19.05 -7.30 -1.84
C ALA A 250 -20.05 -8.49 -1.90
N GLU A 251 -19.64 -9.67 -1.43
CA GLU A 251 -20.50 -10.84 -1.38
C GLU A 251 -21.69 -10.64 -0.40
N MET A 252 -21.47 -10.01 0.75
CA MET A 252 -22.52 -9.68 1.72
C MET A 252 -23.52 -8.68 1.13
N ALA A 253 -23.06 -7.65 0.44
CA ALA A 253 -23.93 -6.69 -0.25
C ALA A 253 -24.74 -7.37 -1.37
N ALA A 254 -24.13 -8.28 -2.13
CA ALA A 254 -24.83 -9.10 -3.14
C ALA A 254 -25.93 -9.98 -2.55
N CYS A 255 -25.81 -10.37 -1.27
CA CYS A 255 -26.83 -11.11 -0.53
C CYS A 255 -27.92 -10.20 0.11
N GLY A 256 -27.87 -8.89 -0.14
CA GLY A 256 -28.86 -7.93 0.35
C GLY A 256 -28.56 -7.31 1.71
N ILE A 257 -27.34 -7.50 2.27
CA ILE A 257 -26.94 -6.77 3.48
C ILE A 257 -26.72 -5.31 3.10
N ASN A 258 -27.46 -4.41 3.75
CA ASN A 258 -27.37 -2.98 3.54
C ASN A 258 -26.44 -2.30 4.55
N ALA A 259 -26.00 -1.10 4.20
CA ALA A 259 -25.19 -0.23 5.03
C ALA A 259 -25.58 1.24 4.85
N SER A 260 -25.11 2.10 5.75
CA SER A 260 -25.27 3.54 5.59
C SER A 260 -24.51 4.04 4.36
N HIS A 261 -25.15 4.79 3.48
CA HIS A 261 -24.50 5.44 2.34
C HIS A 261 -23.58 6.59 2.77
N ASN A 262 -23.72 7.08 4.00
CA ASN A 262 -22.85 8.09 4.60
C ASN A 262 -21.81 7.48 5.55
N ALA A 263 -21.51 6.18 5.43
CA ALA A 263 -20.60 5.48 6.32
C ALA A 263 -19.16 6.04 6.29
N VAL A 264 -18.76 6.70 5.21
CA VAL A 264 -17.42 7.33 5.11
C VAL A 264 -17.41 8.72 5.73
N GLU A 265 -18.33 9.60 5.30
CA GLU A 265 -18.33 11.03 5.63
C GLU A 265 -19.28 11.42 6.76
N GLY A 266 -20.17 10.52 7.19
CA GLY A 266 -21.19 10.82 8.20
C GLY A 266 -20.64 11.16 9.57
N ALA A 267 -21.51 11.64 10.45
CA ALA A 267 -21.14 12.13 11.80
C ALA A 267 -20.41 11.07 12.65
N ASP A 268 -20.73 9.79 12.49
CA ASP A 268 -20.06 8.66 13.14
C ASP A 268 -19.40 7.73 12.09
N GLY A 269 -19.02 8.31 10.94
CA GLY A 269 -18.44 7.61 9.81
C GLY A 269 -16.94 7.38 9.95
N PHE A 270 -16.39 6.71 8.93
CA PHE A 270 -14.97 6.33 8.87
C PHE A 270 -14.04 7.51 9.12
N ALA A 271 -14.29 8.66 8.46
CA ALA A 271 -13.42 9.80 8.58
C ALA A 271 -13.32 10.26 10.05
N LEU A 272 -14.44 10.57 10.69
CA LEU A 272 -14.44 11.07 12.07
C LEU A 272 -13.89 10.02 13.06
N CYS A 273 -14.33 8.76 12.95
CA CYS A 273 -13.89 7.71 13.87
C CYS A 273 -12.38 7.41 13.77
N PHE A 274 -11.83 7.40 12.56
CA PHE A 274 -10.43 7.03 12.34
C PHE A 274 -9.46 8.19 12.44
N THR A 275 -9.89 9.42 12.12
CA THR A 275 -9.03 10.62 12.14
C THR A 275 -9.27 11.55 13.33
N GLY A 276 -10.44 11.47 13.95
CA GLY A 276 -10.90 12.45 14.93
C GLY A 276 -11.44 13.75 14.31
N GLU A 277 -11.50 13.82 12.97
CA GLU A 277 -11.94 14.99 12.23
C GLU A 277 -12.99 14.61 11.18
N ALA A 278 -14.02 15.43 11.04
CA ALA A 278 -14.96 15.30 9.93
C ALA A 278 -14.31 15.76 8.61
N ILE A 279 -14.77 15.20 7.50
CA ILE A 279 -14.34 15.66 6.16
C ILE A 279 -14.73 17.13 6.00
N LYS A 280 -13.75 17.94 5.58
CA LYS A 280 -13.91 19.38 5.31
C LYS A 280 -13.89 19.63 3.80
N GLY A 281 -14.84 20.43 3.31
CA GLY A 281 -14.88 20.84 1.90
C GLY A 281 -15.66 19.93 0.98
N GLU A 282 -15.61 20.22 -0.31
CA GLU A 282 -16.23 19.42 -1.36
C GLU A 282 -15.35 18.21 -1.72
N VAL A 283 -16.00 17.11 -2.09
CA VAL A 283 -15.34 15.87 -2.46
C VAL A 283 -15.37 15.74 -3.98
N ASP A 284 -14.20 15.88 -4.60
CA ASP A 284 -14.01 15.81 -6.06
C ASP A 284 -13.56 14.41 -6.54
N ILE A 285 -14.28 13.38 -6.13
CA ILE A 285 -13.96 12.01 -6.52
C ILE A 285 -14.07 11.83 -8.03
N GLY A 286 -12.99 11.29 -8.62
CA GLY A 286 -12.90 10.95 -10.04
C GLY A 286 -12.41 12.06 -10.95
N GLU A 287 -12.13 13.26 -10.45
CA GLU A 287 -11.48 14.32 -11.21
C GLU A 287 -9.95 14.23 -11.13
N PHE A 288 -9.42 13.98 -9.94
CA PHE A 288 -8.00 13.75 -9.72
C PHE A 288 -7.71 12.24 -9.62
N TRP A 289 -6.72 11.77 -10.36
CA TRP A 289 -6.27 10.37 -10.38
C TRP A 289 -4.83 10.28 -9.90
N ASP A 290 -4.66 9.81 -8.68
CA ASP A 290 -3.37 9.81 -7.99
C ASP A 290 -2.33 8.90 -8.69
N LEU A 291 -2.74 7.74 -9.18
CA LEU A 291 -1.88 6.87 -9.98
C LEU A 291 -1.34 7.56 -11.26
N HIS A 292 -2.13 8.50 -11.81
CA HIS A 292 -1.73 9.25 -12.99
C HIS A 292 -0.80 10.41 -12.63
N GLU A 293 -1.12 11.14 -11.56
CA GLU A 293 -0.40 12.37 -11.20
C GLU A 293 0.87 12.07 -10.39
N ASN A 294 0.77 11.20 -9.39
CA ASN A 294 1.85 10.93 -8.43
C ASN A 294 2.53 9.57 -8.65
N GLY A 295 1.83 8.59 -9.25
CA GLY A 295 2.37 7.25 -9.49
C GLY A 295 2.57 6.43 -8.23
N LEU A 296 3.40 5.37 -8.34
CA LEU A 296 3.78 4.49 -7.23
C LEU A 296 5.31 4.45 -7.08
N VAL A 297 5.75 4.24 -5.86
CA VAL A 297 7.17 4.10 -5.50
C VAL A 297 7.56 2.64 -5.56
N ILE A 298 8.59 2.32 -6.32
CA ILE A 298 9.15 0.96 -6.40
C ILE A 298 10.34 0.87 -5.45
N LYS A 299 10.23 0.00 -4.45
CA LYS A 299 11.27 -0.17 -3.45
C LYS A 299 12.58 -0.70 -4.04
N ARG A 300 13.70 -0.08 -3.64
CA ARG A 300 15.07 -0.53 -3.95
C ARG A 300 15.59 -1.51 -2.91
N TYR A 301 15.11 -1.43 -1.67
CA TYR A 301 15.55 -2.25 -0.55
C TYR A 301 14.39 -3.01 0.09
N PRO A 302 14.58 -4.25 0.58
CA PRO A 302 13.53 -5.08 1.17
C PRO A 302 13.27 -4.72 2.65
N CYS A 303 12.94 -3.46 2.91
CA CYS A 303 12.69 -2.92 4.25
C CYS A 303 11.75 -1.70 4.19
N CYS A 304 11.43 -1.14 5.34
CA CYS A 304 10.59 0.05 5.48
C CYS A 304 11.06 1.19 4.57
N SER A 305 10.16 1.80 3.82
CA SER A 305 10.45 2.91 2.90
C SER A 305 11.07 4.12 3.61
N GLY A 306 10.77 4.30 4.90
CA GLY A 306 11.40 5.32 5.73
C GLY A 306 12.93 5.24 5.81
N THR A 307 13.53 4.05 5.57
CA THR A 307 14.98 3.87 5.55
C THR A 307 15.62 4.17 4.19
N HIS A 308 14.84 4.23 3.11
CA HIS A 308 15.39 4.24 1.75
C HIS A 308 16.24 5.46 1.41
N PRO A 309 15.82 6.71 1.73
CA PRO A 309 16.67 7.88 1.47
C PRO A 309 18.02 7.80 2.21
N THR A 310 18.01 7.23 3.43
CA THR A 310 19.24 6.99 4.21
C THR A 310 20.13 5.95 3.54
N ASN A 311 19.52 4.83 3.12
CA ASN A 311 20.27 3.75 2.48
C ASN A 311 20.90 4.20 1.16
N ASP A 312 20.20 5.02 0.36
CA ASP A 312 20.74 5.55 -0.89
C ASP A 312 21.97 6.41 -0.66
N VAL A 313 21.89 7.43 0.21
CA VAL A 313 23.02 8.34 0.44
C VAL A 313 24.16 7.64 1.17
N TRP A 314 23.87 6.68 2.06
CA TRP A 314 24.89 5.91 2.76
C TRP A 314 25.60 4.91 1.84
N ASP A 315 24.85 4.26 0.93
CA ASP A 315 25.40 3.37 -0.09
C ASP A 315 26.33 4.12 -1.07
N GLU A 316 25.90 5.29 -1.55
CA GLU A 316 26.68 6.16 -2.42
C GLU A 316 27.97 6.63 -1.74
N PHE A 317 27.82 7.14 -0.51
CA PHE A 317 28.97 7.63 0.26
C PHE A 317 30.00 6.53 0.52
N LEU A 318 29.60 5.38 1.06
CA LEU A 318 30.50 4.26 1.38
C LEU A 318 31.15 3.62 0.14
N SER A 319 30.50 3.74 -1.02
CA SER A 319 31.05 3.24 -2.28
C SER A 319 32.22 4.11 -2.77
N ALA A 320 32.18 5.41 -2.48
CA ALA A 320 33.23 6.37 -2.83
C ALA A 320 34.27 6.54 -1.72
N HIS A 321 33.88 6.37 -0.46
CA HIS A 321 34.69 6.64 0.73
C HIS A 321 34.55 5.47 1.72
N PRO A 322 35.27 4.37 1.52
CA PRO A 322 35.17 3.22 2.44
C PRO A 322 35.58 3.63 3.88
N LEU A 323 34.68 3.31 4.82
CA LEU A 323 34.90 3.47 6.25
C LEU A 323 34.83 2.11 6.94
N LYS A 324 35.54 1.98 8.06
CA LYS A 324 35.40 0.83 8.96
C LYS A 324 34.53 1.20 10.17
N ALA A 325 33.84 0.22 10.72
CA ALA A 325 33.00 0.42 11.92
C ALA A 325 33.83 0.89 13.15
N GLU A 326 35.11 0.54 13.18
CA GLU A 326 36.06 0.96 14.23
C GLU A 326 36.41 2.45 14.18
N ASP A 327 36.34 3.09 13.00
CA ASP A 327 36.62 4.51 12.80
C ASP A 327 35.49 5.41 13.29
N ILE A 328 34.29 4.86 13.42
CA ILE A 328 33.07 5.60 13.79
C ILE A 328 32.96 5.68 15.31
N ASP A 329 32.82 6.91 15.81
CA ASP A 329 32.45 7.19 17.20
C ASP A 329 30.94 6.98 17.35
N HIS A 330 30.11 7.80 16.69
CA HIS A 330 28.65 7.63 16.65
C HIS A 330 28.03 8.23 15.38
N ILE A 331 26.73 7.96 15.16
CA ILE A 331 25.94 8.46 14.03
C ILE A 331 24.65 9.07 14.56
N GLU A 332 24.34 10.30 14.13
CA GLU A 332 23.05 10.97 14.34
C GLU A 332 22.25 10.94 13.05
N ALA A 333 21.04 10.41 13.10
CA ALA A 333 20.12 10.30 11.96
C ALA A 333 18.87 11.16 12.21
N GLY A 334 18.86 12.37 11.64
CA GLY A 334 17.73 13.30 11.71
C GLY A 334 16.66 12.93 10.68
N VAL A 335 15.47 12.56 11.14
CA VAL A 335 14.32 12.13 10.32
C VAL A 335 13.14 13.09 10.42
N SER A 336 12.12 12.93 9.54
CA SER A 336 10.85 13.65 9.62
C SER A 336 9.96 13.13 10.77
N LEU A 337 8.82 13.79 11.01
CA LEU A 337 7.83 13.38 12.02
C LEU A 337 7.31 11.96 11.82
N LEU A 338 7.25 11.47 10.58
CA LEU A 338 6.84 10.12 10.25
C LEU A 338 7.90 9.06 10.62
N GLY A 339 9.19 9.43 10.61
CA GLY A 339 10.30 8.49 10.82
C GLY A 339 10.13 7.56 12.03
N PRO A 340 9.98 8.08 13.28
CA PRO A 340 9.80 7.24 14.46
C PRO A 340 8.48 6.45 14.48
N LYS A 341 7.54 6.82 13.63
CA LYS A 341 6.24 6.14 13.50
C LYS A 341 6.31 4.91 12.59
N GLU A 342 7.26 4.86 11.67
CA GLU A 342 7.46 3.75 10.73
C GLU A 342 8.66 2.87 11.12
N MET A 343 9.77 3.48 11.51
CA MET A 343 11.00 2.80 11.93
C MET A 343 10.98 2.57 13.44
N THR A 344 10.17 1.61 13.87
CA THR A 344 9.82 1.41 15.29
C THR A 344 10.75 0.49 16.06
N CYS A 345 11.72 -0.15 15.38
CA CYS A 345 12.59 -1.17 15.99
C CYS A 345 14.04 -0.67 16.05
N HIS A 346 14.43 -0.04 17.16
CA HIS A 346 15.80 0.52 17.31
C HIS A 346 16.90 -0.54 17.51
N LEU A 347 16.63 -1.59 18.31
CA LEU A 347 17.54 -2.72 18.52
C LEU A 347 16.82 -4.02 18.18
N PRO A 348 16.64 -4.34 16.90
CA PRO A 348 15.91 -5.51 16.47
C PRO A 348 16.55 -6.80 16.97
N GLN A 349 15.70 -7.79 17.31
CA GLN A 349 16.09 -9.11 17.80
C GLN A 349 15.85 -10.23 16.79
N ASN A 350 15.26 -9.90 15.64
CA ASN A 350 14.99 -10.85 14.57
C ASN A 350 14.86 -10.14 13.21
N ALA A 351 14.85 -10.93 12.14
CA ALA A 351 14.79 -10.46 10.76
C ALA A 351 13.56 -9.59 10.46
N VAL A 352 12.41 -9.88 11.07
CA VAL A 352 11.17 -9.11 10.82
C VAL A 352 11.28 -7.70 11.42
N GLN A 353 11.79 -7.60 12.64
CA GLN A 353 12.03 -6.32 13.31
C GLN A 353 13.09 -5.48 12.57
N ALA A 354 14.15 -6.13 12.06
CA ALA A 354 15.23 -5.47 11.36
C ALA A 354 14.77 -4.69 10.12
N LYS A 355 13.68 -5.11 9.47
CA LYS A 355 13.07 -4.38 8.35
C LYS A 355 12.52 -3.00 8.74
N PHE A 356 12.33 -2.74 10.04
CA PHE A 356 11.83 -1.50 10.62
C PHE A 356 12.87 -0.80 11.49
N SER A 357 14.17 -1.06 11.24
CA SER A 357 15.28 -0.46 11.95
C SER A 357 16.20 0.30 11.00
N LEU A 358 16.30 1.61 11.19
CA LEU A 358 17.27 2.45 10.50
C LEU A 358 18.70 2.08 10.92
N GLU A 359 18.87 1.79 12.22
CA GLU A 359 20.16 1.45 12.83
C GLU A 359 20.71 0.15 12.24
N PHE A 360 19.84 -0.87 12.04
CA PHE A 360 20.26 -2.11 11.39
C PHE A 360 20.68 -1.87 9.93
N ALA A 361 19.92 -1.10 9.18
CA ALA A 361 20.21 -0.84 7.78
C ALA A 361 21.58 -0.15 7.60
N LEU A 362 21.86 0.87 8.41
CA LEU A 362 23.15 1.57 8.42
C LEU A 362 24.30 0.66 8.87
N ALA A 363 24.11 -0.08 9.96
CA ALA A 363 25.13 -0.98 10.51
C ALA A 363 25.47 -2.11 9.52
N TYR A 364 24.44 -2.74 8.94
CA TYR A 364 24.62 -3.84 7.99
C TYR A 364 25.38 -3.38 6.74
N ARG A 365 24.99 -2.23 6.15
CA ARG A 365 25.66 -1.69 4.96
C ARG A 365 27.13 -1.37 5.22
N LEU A 366 27.44 -0.88 6.41
CA LEU A 366 28.82 -0.55 6.81
C LEU A 366 29.69 -1.80 6.96
N ILE A 367 29.16 -2.84 7.61
CA ILE A 367 29.96 -4.01 8.05
C ILE A 367 29.95 -5.12 7.00
N PHE A 368 28.77 -5.46 6.45
CA PHE A 368 28.59 -6.59 5.55
C PHE A 368 28.36 -6.20 4.09
N GLY A 369 28.21 -4.91 3.82
CA GLY A 369 28.03 -4.40 2.47
C GLY A 369 26.56 -4.23 2.08
N LYS A 370 26.23 -4.45 0.80
CA LYS A 370 24.96 -4.05 0.21
C LYS A 370 23.74 -4.78 0.82
N LEU A 371 22.70 -4.00 1.15
CA LEU A 371 21.42 -4.53 1.61
C LEU A 371 20.68 -5.29 0.50
N SER A 372 20.23 -6.49 0.83
CA SER A 372 19.48 -7.39 -0.04
C SER A 372 18.49 -8.24 0.78
N LEU A 373 17.71 -9.10 0.13
CA LEU A 373 16.81 -10.03 0.85
C LEU A 373 17.58 -10.94 1.84
N SER A 374 18.79 -11.37 1.48
CA SER A 374 19.64 -12.20 2.35
C SER A 374 20.23 -11.47 3.56
N SER A 375 20.14 -10.15 3.60
CA SER A 375 20.59 -9.35 4.75
C SER A 375 19.71 -9.53 5.98
N PHE A 376 18.42 -9.78 5.77
CA PHE A 376 17.41 -9.85 6.84
C PHE A 376 17.23 -11.28 7.34
N THR A 377 18.23 -11.75 8.10
CA THR A 377 18.22 -13.05 8.82
C THR A 377 18.48 -12.81 10.29
N ASP A 378 17.94 -13.67 11.17
CA ASP A 378 18.17 -13.58 12.61
C ASP A 378 19.67 -13.64 12.94
N GLN A 379 20.44 -14.47 12.20
CA GLN A 379 21.89 -14.57 12.35
C GLN A 379 22.58 -13.21 12.10
N ASN A 380 22.25 -12.52 11.04
CA ASN A 380 22.84 -11.22 10.71
C ASN A 380 22.42 -10.15 11.73
N VAL A 381 21.15 -10.17 12.16
CA VAL A 381 20.65 -9.21 13.16
C VAL A 381 21.35 -9.38 14.50
N LEU A 382 21.60 -10.61 14.93
CA LEU A 382 22.21 -10.92 16.22
C LEU A 382 23.74 -10.98 16.17
N ALA A 383 24.37 -10.73 15.03
CA ALA A 383 25.83 -10.66 14.91
C ALA A 383 26.38 -9.61 15.89
N PRO A 384 27.39 -9.95 16.72
CA PRO A 384 27.89 -9.06 17.77
C PRO A 384 28.34 -7.69 17.25
N GLU A 385 29.00 -7.65 16.08
CA GLU A 385 29.46 -6.44 15.42
C GLU A 385 28.29 -5.55 14.95
N ILE A 386 27.19 -6.14 14.48
CA ILE A 386 25.96 -5.42 14.11
C ILE A 386 25.32 -4.83 15.36
N GLN A 387 25.13 -5.63 16.41
CA GLN A 387 24.56 -5.19 17.68
C GLN A 387 25.41 -4.07 18.35
N ALA A 388 26.73 -4.15 18.24
CA ALA A 388 27.63 -3.11 18.75
C ALA A 388 27.51 -1.82 17.93
N MET A 389 27.42 -1.91 16.59
CA MET A 389 27.33 -0.75 15.72
C MET A 389 25.96 -0.07 15.84
N MET A 390 24.86 -0.81 15.94
CA MET A 390 23.52 -0.24 16.13
C MET A 390 23.44 0.66 17.37
N LYS A 391 24.12 0.31 18.46
CA LYS A 391 24.17 1.11 19.70
C LYS A 391 24.85 2.47 19.53
N LYS A 392 25.63 2.65 18.47
CA LYS A 392 26.28 3.93 18.14
C LYS A 392 25.42 4.82 17.24
N ILE A 393 24.26 4.34 16.79
CA ILE A 393 23.39 5.07 15.86
C ILE A 393 22.16 5.54 16.61
N LYS A 394 21.87 6.83 16.53
CA LYS A 394 20.72 7.46 17.17
C LYS A 394 19.83 8.12 16.14
N MET A 395 18.58 7.65 16.04
CA MET A 395 17.56 8.28 15.22
C MET A 395 16.76 9.30 16.04
N GLU A 396 16.62 10.52 15.52
CA GLU A 396 15.88 11.60 16.15
C GLU A 396 15.08 12.40 15.12
N VAL A 397 13.98 13.03 15.56
CA VAL A 397 13.27 13.99 14.70
C VAL A 397 14.12 15.24 14.55
N SER A 398 14.52 15.54 13.31
CA SER A 398 15.24 16.78 13.00
C SER A 398 14.30 17.98 13.09
N PRO A 399 14.68 19.08 13.83
CA PRO A 399 13.87 20.30 13.86
C PRO A 399 13.63 20.93 12.49
N GLU A 400 14.59 20.77 11.56
CA GLU A 400 14.45 21.20 10.15
C GLU A 400 13.38 20.41 9.44
N LEU A 401 13.44 19.06 9.52
CA LEU A 401 12.53 18.16 8.81
C LEU A 401 11.13 18.11 9.46
N ALA A 402 11.02 18.41 10.76
CA ALA A 402 9.74 18.52 11.44
C ALA A 402 8.85 19.63 10.85
N LYS A 403 9.45 20.69 10.30
CA LYS A 403 8.72 21.80 9.64
C LYS A 403 7.99 21.38 8.38
N LEU A 404 8.39 20.25 7.76
CA LEU A 404 7.72 19.69 6.59
C LEU A 404 6.41 18.98 6.93
N GLY A 405 6.12 18.78 8.23
CA GLY A 405 4.95 18.05 8.68
C GLY A 405 5.09 16.53 8.52
N PHE A 406 3.94 15.87 8.40
CA PHE A 406 3.83 14.42 8.28
C PHE A 406 3.89 14.01 6.81
N ILE A 407 5.09 13.80 6.27
CA ILE A 407 5.34 13.52 4.85
C ILE A 407 5.89 12.11 4.63
N GLY A 408 5.46 11.47 3.54
CA GLY A 408 5.84 10.10 3.20
C GLY A 408 7.23 9.94 2.55
N THR A 409 7.82 10.99 1.97
CA THR A 409 9.11 10.90 1.25
C THR A 409 10.32 10.59 2.15
N ALA A 410 10.13 10.67 3.48
CA ALA A 410 11.10 10.29 4.51
C ALA A 410 12.49 10.93 4.35
N PRO A 411 12.61 12.27 4.20
CA PRO A 411 13.89 12.95 4.06
C PRO A 411 14.80 12.69 5.24
N ILE A 412 16.13 12.69 5.01
CA ILE A 412 17.14 12.37 6.02
C ILE A 412 18.22 13.44 6.10
N ARG A 413 18.71 13.67 7.32
CA ARG A 413 19.94 14.40 7.64
C ARG A 413 20.82 13.48 8.48
N LEU A 414 21.88 12.96 7.90
CA LEU A 414 22.78 12.02 8.55
C LEU A 414 24.10 12.73 8.91
N LYS A 415 24.53 12.59 10.16
CA LYS A 415 25.80 13.12 10.65
C LYS A 415 26.62 12.00 11.27
N VAL A 416 27.77 11.72 10.70
CA VAL A 416 28.66 10.64 11.11
C VAL A 416 29.89 11.27 11.79
N TYR A 417 30.09 10.94 13.04
CA TYR A 417 31.26 11.42 13.83
C TYR A 417 32.30 10.33 13.85
N LEU A 418 33.53 10.71 13.48
CA LEU A 418 34.68 9.84 13.46
C LEU A 418 35.54 10.04 14.72
N LYS A 419 36.23 8.99 15.14
CA LYS A 419 37.14 9.03 16.31
C LYS A 419 38.32 10.00 16.17
N ASP A 420 38.67 10.38 14.95
CA ASP A 420 39.71 11.40 14.69
C ASP A 420 39.22 12.84 14.87
N GLY A 421 37.96 13.01 15.30
CA GLY A 421 37.30 14.30 15.53
C GLY A 421 36.62 14.91 14.29
N LYS A 422 36.71 14.28 13.13
CA LYS A 422 36.00 14.74 11.91
C LYS A 422 34.54 14.35 11.96
N ALA A 423 33.73 15.15 11.28
CA ALA A 423 32.30 14.86 11.07
C ALA A 423 31.97 14.89 9.56
N ILE A 424 31.17 13.94 9.14
CA ILE A 424 30.66 13.82 7.77
C ILE A 424 29.14 14.09 7.81
N THR A 425 28.66 14.98 6.95
CA THR A 425 27.23 15.31 6.85
C THR A 425 26.70 14.86 5.49
N LEU A 426 25.62 14.07 5.50
CA LEU A 426 24.95 13.58 4.30
C LEU A 426 23.46 13.92 4.39
N SER A 427 22.82 14.16 3.24
CA SER A 427 21.40 14.45 3.16
C SER A 427 20.80 13.85 1.91
N ASN A 428 19.53 13.42 2.02
CA ASN A 428 18.74 12.98 0.88
C ASN A 428 17.25 13.21 1.17
N ASP A 429 16.57 13.91 0.27
CA ASP A 429 15.17 14.26 0.44
C ASP A 429 14.23 13.28 -0.25
N LEU A 430 14.73 12.50 -1.23
CA LEU A 430 13.93 11.58 -2.01
C LEU A 430 14.74 10.34 -2.42
N ALA A 431 14.24 9.17 -2.09
CA ALA A 431 14.86 7.90 -2.45
C ALA A 431 14.71 7.56 -3.93
N VAL A 432 15.63 6.75 -4.45
CA VAL A 432 15.51 6.11 -5.77
C VAL A 432 14.31 5.15 -5.77
N GLY A 433 13.61 5.08 -6.91
CA GLY A 433 12.38 4.32 -7.09
C GLY A 433 11.11 5.16 -6.95
N ASN A 434 11.23 6.43 -6.58
CA ASN A 434 10.13 7.39 -6.67
C ASN A 434 9.88 7.77 -8.14
N PRO A 435 8.64 8.16 -8.52
CA PRO A 435 8.35 8.63 -9.87
C PRO A 435 9.22 9.80 -10.33
N GLU A 436 9.62 10.66 -9.42
CA GLU A 436 10.50 11.81 -9.69
C GLU A 436 11.99 11.44 -9.71
N LYS A 437 12.35 10.28 -9.12
CA LYS A 437 13.72 9.74 -9.08
C LYS A 437 13.68 8.22 -9.32
N PRO A 438 13.36 7.78 -10.58
CA PRO A 438 13.12 6.39 -10.93
C PRO A 438 14.37 5.51 -10.91
#